data_f2e582869f606540f1d39e439dd2832a
#
_entry.id   f2e582869f606540f1d39e439dd2832a
#
_cell.length_a   1.000
_cell.length_b   1.000
_cell.length_c   1.000
_cell.angle_alpha   90.00
_cell.angle_beta   90.00
_cell.angle_gamma   90.00
#
_symmetry.space_group_name_H-M   'P 1'
#
loop_
_entity.id
_entity.type
_entity.pdbx_description
1 polymer ?
#
loop_
_entity_poly.entity_id
_entity_poly.type
_entity_poly.pdbx_seq_one_letter_code
_entity_poly.pdbx_strand_id
1 'polypeptide(L)'
;NAENIFPKQNLDDALNEPIIPNRFSIPVMAPHFCYYIKNNFEGKQIETTLDLKIQRTTENILWNYINRLRGNSISNGAVIVIDNKTSSVVGYCGSADFYDERNAGQVNGIIAERSPGSTLKPALYAIGYERGFLTPGTKLLDVPIEIGGYEPENFTQKFYGLVSSEEALVN
;
A
#
# COMPACT_ATOMS: atom_id res chain seq x y z
N ASN A 1 -17.48 -54.90 14.44
CA ASN A 1 -18.65 -54.86 13.56
C ASN A 1 -18.94 -53.42 13.14
N ALA A 2 -18.26 -52.99 12.06
CA ALA A 2 -18.41 -51.65 11.50
C ALA A 2 -19.49 -51.59 10.41
N GLU A 3 -20.40 -52.56 10.37
CA GLU A 3 -21.26 -52.81 9.20
C GLU A 3 -22.62 -52.11 9.22
N ASN A 4 -22.94 -51.25 10.22
CA ASN A 4 -24.30 -50.65 10.27
C ASN A 4 -24.31 -49.20 10.75
N ILE A 5 -23.32 -48.40 10.39
CA ILE A 5 -23.36 -46.97 10.75
C ILE A 5 -24.24 -46.18 9.75
N PHE A 6 -24.37 -46.67 8.51
CA PHE A 6 -25.22 -46.01 7.48
C PHE A 6 -26.13 -47.06 6.78
N PRO A 7 -27.39 -46.69 6.47
CA PRO A 7 -28.25 -47.52 5.60
C PRO A 7 -27.53 -47.78 4.25
N LYS A 8 -27.65 -48.99 3.73
CA LYS A 8 -26.99 -49.40 2.49
C LYS A 8 -27.31 -48.50 1.31
N GLN A 9 -28.53 -47.98 1.28
CA GLN A 9 -29.01 -47.04 0.28
C GLN A 9 -28.24 -45.71 0.30
N ASN A 10 -27.92 -45.16 1.48
CA ASN A 10 -27.14 -43.95 1.63
C ASN A 10 -25.71 -44.11 1.19
N LEU A 11 -25.14 -45.34 1.30
CA LEU A 11 -23.79 -45.63 0.82
C LEU A 11 -23.76 -45.72 -0.71
N ASP A 12 -24.75 -46.31 -1.33
CA ASP A 12 -24.87 -46.39 -2.79
C ASP A 12 -25.10 -45.01 -3.40
N ASP A 13 -25.92 -44.19 -2.77
CA ASP A 13 -26.16 -42.82 -3.19
C ASP A 13 -24.86 -41.97 -3.09
N ALA A 14 -24.08 -42.11 -1.98
CA ALA A 14 -22.83 -41.42 -1.79
C ALA A 14 -21.71 -41.89 -2.76
N LEU A 15 -21.72 -43.17 -3.16
CA LEU A 15 -20.78 -43.70 -4.15
C LEU A 15 -21.11 -43.25 -5.58
N ASN A 16 -22.37 -42.98 -5.87
CA ASN A 16 -22.83 -42.50 -7.17
C ASN A 16 -22.88 -40.98 -7.29
N GLU A 17 -22.65 -40.24 -6.18
CA GLU A 17 -22.58 -38.80 -6.19
C GLU A 17 -21.34 -38.36 -6.96
N PRO A 18 -21.46 -37.54 -8.02
CA PRO A 18 -20.31 -37.10 -8.77
C PRO A 18 -19.40 -36.23 -7.86
N ILE A 19 -18.23 -36.74 -7.52
CA ILE A 19 -17.21 -35.94 -6.85
C ILE A 19 -16.75 -34.86 -7.85
N ILE A 20 -17.35 -33.71 -7.76
CA ILE A 20 -16.86 -32.55 -8.49
C ILE A 20 -15.69 -31.99 -7.65
N PRO A 21 -14.43 -32.18 -8.06
CA PRO A 21 -13.29 -31.61 -7.34
C PRO A 21 -13.21 -30.12 -7.67
N ASN A 22 -14.21 -29.36 -7.24
CA ASN A 22 -14.08 -27.91 -7.21
C ASN A 22 -13.09 -27.59 -6.08
N ARG A 23 -11.84 -27.39 -6.44
CA ARG A 23 -10.93 -26.62 -5.59
C ARG A 23 -11.50 -25.20 -5.53
N PHE A 24 -12.32 -24.94 -4.53
CA PHE A 24 -12.61 -23.57 -4.16
C PHE A 24 -11.26 -22.94 -3.82
N SER A 25 -10.80 -22.01 -4.66
CA SER A 25 -9.66 -21.21 -4.29
C SER A 25 -10.03 -20.48 -3.00
N ILE A 26 -9.31 -20.75 -1.92
CA ILE A 26 -9.48 -19.99 -0.68
C ILE A 26 -9.23 -18.53 -1.08
N PRO A 27 -10.21 -17.62 -0.88
CA PRO A 27 -10.02 -16.22 -1.22
C PRO A 27 -8.82 -15.72 -0.42
N VAL A 28 -7.73 -15.44 -1.11
CA VAL A 28 -6.53 -14.86 -0.50
C VAL A 28 -6.82 -13.39 -0.27
N MET A 29 -7.14 -13.04 0.97
CA MET A 29 -7.33 -11.66 1.39
C MET A 29 -6.01 -11.09 1.88
N ALA A 30 -5.77 -9.81 1.60
CA ALA A 30 -4.55 -9.11 2.02
C ALA A 30 -3.25 -9.89 1.72
N PRO A 31 -2.99 -10.35 0.46
CA PRO A 31 -1.90 -11.26 0.17
C PRO A 31 -0.53 -10.72 0.60
N HIS A 32 -0.24 -9.44 0.36
CA HIS A 32 1.00 -8.81 0.80
C HIS A 32 1.19 -8.83 2.31
N PHE A 33 0.11 -8.60 3.07
CA PHE A 33 0.13 -8.67 4.53
C PHE A 33 0.39 -10.10 4.99
N CYS A 34 -0.28 -11.09 4.39
CA CYS A 34 -0.08 -12.50 4.71
C CYS A 34 1.38 -12.93 4.46
N TYR A 35 1.96 -12.51 3.33
CA TYR A 35 3.38 -12.77 3.05
C TYR A 35 4.31 -12.07 4.03
N TYR A 36 4.02 -10.81 4.38
CA TYR A 36 4.79 -10.07 5.37
C TYR A 36 4.78 -10.78 6.72
N ILE A 37 3.60 -11.18 7.22
CA ILE A 37 3.47 -11.90 8.49
C ILE A 37 4.21 -13.26 8.44
N LYS A 38 4.01 -14.03 7.37
CA LYS A 38 4.66 -15.32 7.19
C LYS A 38 6.19 -15.23 7.23
N ASN A 39 6.77 -14.16 6.69
CA ASN A 39 8.21 -13.99 6.59
C ASN A 39 8.85 -13.39 7.86
N ASN A 40 8.07 -12.72 8.70
CA ASN A 40 8.60 -12.00 9.87
C ASN A 40 8.18 -12.60 11.21
N PHE A 41 7.21 -13.51 11.23
CA PHE A 41 6.67 -14.08 12.46
C PHE A 41 6.54 -15.59 12.35
N GLU A 42 6.79 -16.29 13.46
CA GLU A 42 6.63 -17.74 13.57
C GLU A 42 5.33 -18.07 14.29
N GLY A 43 4.63 -19.11 13.85
CA GLY A 43 3.41 -19.59 14.48
C GLY A 43 2.46 -20.25 13.50
N LYS A 44 1.60 -21.15 14.02
CA LYS A 44 0.53 -21.78 13.20
C LYS A 44 -0.70 -20.90 13.06
N GLN A 45 -0.92 -20.05 14.05
CA GLN A 45 -2.02 -19.09 14.10
C GLN A 45 -1.48 -17.79 14.67
N ILE A 46 -1.71 -16.68 13.95
CA ILE A 46 -1.23 -15.34 14.33
C ILE A 46 -2.44 -14.42 14.36
N GLU A 47 -2.72 -13.85 15.52
CA GLU A 47 -3.71 -12.79 15.67
C GLU A 47 -3.12 -11.46 15.24
N THR A 48 -3.89 -10.67 14.50
CA THR A 48 -3.43 -9.41 13.93
C THR A 48 -4.46 -8.31 14.17
N THR A 49 -4.05 -7.05 13.96
CA THR A 49 -4.92 -5.88 14.08
C THR A 49 -5.66 -5.54 12.79
N LEU A 50 -5.48 -6.33 11.72
CA LEU A 50 -6.11 -6.08 10.44
C LEU A 50 -7.64 -6.19 10.54
N ASP A 51 -8.34 -5.12 10.15
CA ASP A 51 -9.81 -5.13 10.05
C ASP A 51 -10.24 -5.51 8.64
N LEU A 52 -10.99 -6.61 8.51
CA LEU A 52 -11.39 -7.13 7.19
C LEU A 52 -12.30 -6.17 6.40
N LYS A 53 -13.12 -5.38 7.09
CA LYS A 53 -13.99 -4.40 6.43
C LYS A 53 -13.18 -3.25 5.88
N ILE A 54 -12.24 -2.73 6.69
CA ILE A 54 -11.32 -1.67 6.26
C ILE A 54 -10.44 -2.18 5.12
N GLN A 55 -9.89 -3.39 5.24
CA GLN A 55 -9.05 -4.00 4.21
C GLN A 55 -9.76 -4.09 2.86
N ARG A 56 -10.97 -4.68 2.82
CA ARG A 56 -11.75 -4.81 1.58
C ARG A 56 -12.10 -3.44 0.98
N THR A 57 -12.47 -2.50 1.83
CA THR A 57 -12.78 -1.13 1.38
C THR A 57 -11.55 -0.47 0.76
N THR A 58 -10.40 -0.62 1.40
CA THR A 58 -9.12 -0.06 0.92
C THR A 58 -8.68 -0.69 -0.40
N GLU A 59 -8.77 -2.03 -0.52
CA GLU A 59 -8.48 -2.76 -1.76
C GLU A 59 -9.35 -2.25 -2.91
N ASN A 60 -10.66 -2.13 -2.70
CA ASN A 60 -11.60 -1.65 -3.71
C ASN A 60 -11.32 -0.19 -4.12
N ILE A 61 -11.03 0.69 -3.15
CA ILE A 61 -10.72 2.10 -3.42
C ILE A 61 -9.41 2.19 -4.22
N LEU A 62 -8.37 1.48 -3.79
CA LEU A 62 -7.07 1.49 -4.46
C LEU A 62 -7.18 0.98 -5.89
N TRP A 63 -7.84 -0.16 -6.11
CA TRP A 63 -8.06 -0.74 -7.42
C TRP A 63 -8.78 0.23 -8.36
N ASN A 64 -9.89 0.83 -7.90
CA ASN A 64 -10.66 1.80 -8.67
C ASN A 64 -9.85 3.07 -8.98
N TYR A 65 -9.06 3.53 -8.03
CA TYR A 65 -8.24 4.73 -8.19
C TYR A 65 -7.14 4.51 -9.23
N ILE A 66 -6.38 3.42 -9.12
CA ILE A 66 -5.31 3.09 -10.06
C ILE A 66 -5.87 2.87 -11.48
N ASN A 67 -7.03 2.20 -11.62
CA ASN A 67 -7.64 2.03 -12.94
C ASN A 67 -7.96 3.36 -13.63
N ARG A 68 -8.37 4.38 -12.88
CA ARG A 68 -8.59 5.74 -13.43
C ARG A 68 -7.28 6.43 -13.83
N LEU A 69 -6.18 6.11 -13.16
CA LEU A 69 -4.88 6.73 -13.40
C LEU A 69 -4.03 6.03 -14.47
N ARG A 70 -4.46 4.88 -14.96
CA ARG A 70 -3.71 4.12 -16.01
C ARG A 70 -3.44 4.96 -17.26
N GLY A 71 -4.34 5.86 -17.63
CA GLY A 71 -4.14 6.81 -18.73
C GLY A 71 -2.99 7.79 -18.52
N ASN A 72 -2.56 8.00 -17.27
CA ASN A 72 -1.45 8.86 -16.89
C ASN A 72 -0.15 8.06 -16.61
N SER A 73 -0.04 6.85 -17.16
CA SER A 73 1.10 5.94 -16.95
C SER A 73 1.30 5.51 -15.47
N ILE A 74 0.26 5.59 -14.64
CA ILE A 74 0.26 5.09 -13.26
C ILE A 74 -0.52 3.78 -13.24
N SER A 75 0.18 2.68 -13.04
CA SER A 75 -0.38 1.33 -13.15
C SER A 75 -0.45 0.57 -11.82
N ASN A 76 0.19 1.06 -10.77
CA ASN A 76 0.20 0.42 -9.46
C ASN A 76 0.27 1.46 -8.33
N GLY A 77 -0.03 1.04 -7.10
CA GLY A 77 0.04 1.86 -5.90
C GLY A 77 -0.11 1.00 -4.65
N ALA A 78 0.24 1.57 -3.50
CA ALA A 78 0.13 0.89 -2.22
C ALA A 78 -0.53 1.81 -1.18
N VAL A 79 -1.25 1.21 -0.22
CA VAL A 79 -1.92 1.93 0.87
C VAL A 79 -1.75 1.18 2.17
N ILE A 80 -1.38 1.90 3.22
CA ILE A 80 -1.43 1.45 4.60
C ILE A 80 -2.43 2.32 5.38
N VAL A 81 -3.29 1.69 6.17
CA VAL A 81 -4.25 2.37 7.03
C VAL A 81 -3.89 2.11 8.48
N ILE A 82 -3.69 3.20 9.23
CA ILE A 82 -3.29 3.15 10.64
C ILE A 82 -4.38 3.82 11.48
N ASP A 83 -4.82 3.16 12.54
CA ASP A 83 -5.68 3.78 13.56
C ASP A 83 -4.83 4.68 14.46
N ASN A 84 -5.09 5.98 14.40
CA ASN A 84 -4.33 6.98 15.16
C ASN A 84 -4.46 6.85 16.69
N LYS A 85 -5.53 6.21 17.19
CA LYS A 85 -5.74 6.03 18.64
C LYS A 85 -4.90 4.90 19.20
N THR A 86 -4.79 3.81 18.43
CA THR A 86 -4.10 2.59 18.87
C THR A 86 -2.73 2.43 18.23
N SER A 87 -2.39 3.27 17.24
CA SER A 87 -1.21 3.14 16.38
C SER A 87 -1.11 1.78 15.67
N SER A 88 -2.26 1.12 15.49
CA SER A 88 -2.33 -0.21 14.88
C SER A 88 -2.58 -0.13 13.39
N VAL A 89 -1.96 -1.03 12.63
CA VAL A 89 -2.25 -1.20 11.21
C VAL A 89 -3.55 -1.96 11.05
N VAL A 90 -4.56 -1.33 10.46
CA VAL A 90 -5.91 -1.89 10.25
C VAL A 90 -6.23 -2.17 8.78
N GLY A 91 -5.39 -1.70 7.85
CA GLY A 91 -5.46 -2.01 6.42
C GLY A 91 -4.08 -2.02 5.78
N TYR A 92 -3.82 -2.98 4.86
CA TYR A 92 -2.52 -3.20 4.27
C TYR A 92 -2.64 -3.68 2.82
N CYS A 93 -2.49 -2.79 1.87
CA CYS A 93 -2.58 -3.05 0.44
C CYS A 93 -1.24 -2.73 -0.22
N GLY A 94 -0.40 -3.73 -0.44
CA GLY A 94 0.94 -3.55 -0.99
C GLY A 94 0.97 -3.27 -2.50
N SER A 95 -0.14 -3.56 -3.20
CA SER A 95 -0.36 -3.24 -4.61
C SER A 95 -1.85 -3.09 -4.89
N ALA A 96 -2.19 -2.51 -6.05
CA ALA A 96 -3.58 -2.39 -6.50
C ALA A 96 -4.20 -3.74 -6.88
N ASP A 97 -3.40 -4.65 -7.43
CA ASP A 97 -3.77 -6.03 -7.76
C ASP A 97 -2.54 -6.93 -7.62
N PHE A 98 -2.58 -7.84 -6.65
CA PHE A 98 -1.49 -8.78 -6.37
C PHE A 98 -1.17 -9.69 -7.56
N TYR A 99 -2.16 -10.03 -8.37
CA TYR A 99 -2.02 -10.95 -9.49
C TYR A 99 -1.68 -10.26 -10.82
N ASP A 100 -1.58 -8.94 -10.85
CA ASP A 100 -1.16 -8.18 -12.04
C ASP A 100 0.36 -8.21 -12.19
N GLU A 101 0.88 -9.29 -12.77
CA GLU A 101 2.33 -9.48 -13.00
C GLU A 101 2.93 -8.39 -13.89
N ARG A 102 2.16 -7.86 -14.86
CA ARG A 102 2.63 -6.84 -15.80
C ARG A 102 2.92 -5.50 -15.12
N ASN A 103 2.21 -5.21 -14.05
CA ASN A 103 2.32 -3.96 -13.30
C ASN A 103 2.95 -4.18 -11.91
N ALA A 104 3.82 -5.19 -11.78
CA ALA A 104 4.55 -5.49 -10.56
C ALA A 104 3.63 -5.71 -9.33
N GLY A 105 2.49 -6.40 -9.53
CA GLY A 105 1.50 -6.65 -8.49
C GLY A 105 2.04 -7.38 -7.25
N GLN A 106 3.07 -8.22 -7.41
CA GLN A 106 3.70 -8.94 -6.31
C GLN A 106 4.74 -8.12 -5.53
N VAL A 107 5.09 -6.92 -6.00
CA VAL A 107 5.96 -6.01 -5.26
C VAL A 107 5.17 -5.37 -4.13
N ASN A 108 5.62 -5.56 -2.89
CA ASN A 108 5.01 -4.92 -1.74
C ASN A 108 5.44 -3.45 -1.64
N GLY A 109 4.63 -2.56 -2.19
CA GLY A 109 4.91 -1.12 -2.26
C GLY A 109 4.95 -0.41 -0.90
N ILE A 110 4.46 -1.06 0.19
CA ILE A 110 4.50 -0.48 1.54
C ILE A 110 5.92 -0.55 2.12
N ILE A 111 6.66 -1.63 1.83
CA ILE A 111 8.02 -1.83 2.34
C ILE A 111 9.10 -1.61 1.28
N ALA A 112 8.71 -1.41 0.02
CA ALA A 112 9.66 -1.14 -1.05
C ALA A 112 10.32 0.23 -0.85
N GLU A 113 11.64 0.25 -0.88
CA GLU A 113 12.41 1.50 -0.80
C GLU A 113 12.10 2.39 -2.00
N ARG A 114 11.69 3.62 -1.74
CA ARG A 114 11.32 4.62 -2.75
C ARG A 114 11.87 5.98 -2.35
N SER A 115 12.19 6.79 -3.35
CA SER A 115 12.50 8.19 -3.11
C SER A 115 11.26 8.89 -2.52
N PRO A 116 11.38 9.59 -1.40
CA PRO A 116 10.26 10.30 -0.78
C PRO A 116 9.80 11.51 -1.63
N GLY A 117 10.67 12.04 -2.48
CA GLY A 117 10.38 13.24 -3.25
C GLY A 117 9.91 14.38 -2.34
N SER A 118 8.93 15.13 -2.81
CA SER A 118 8.38 16.29 -2.07
C SER A 118 7.60 15.94 -0.80
N THR A 119 7.27 14.67 -0.55
CA THR A 119 6.64 14.27 0.71
C THR A 119 7.55 14.48 1.92
N LEU A 120 8.86 14.65 1.70
CA LEU A 120 9.83 14.95 2.76
C LEU A 120 9.81 16.43 3.18
N LYS A 121 9.32 17.35 2.33
CA LYS A 121 9.34 18.80 2.60
C LYS A 121 8.73 19.19 3.95
N PRO A 122 7.52 18.73 4.36
CA PRO A 122 6.96 19.11 5.65
C PRO A 122 7.87 18.78 6.84
N ALA A 123 8.46 17.58 6.83
CA ALA A 123 9.38 17.17 7.90
C ALA A 123 10.67 18.01 7.90
N LEU A 124 11.24 18.29 6.73
CA LEU A 124 12.43 19.11 6.58
C LEU A 124 12.20 20.53 7.08
N TYR A 125 11.08 21.15 6.71
CA TYR A 125 10.73 22.51 7.16
C TYR A 125 10.44 22.54 8.66
N ALA A 126 9.73 21.53 9.20
CA ALA A 126 9.49 21.43 10.65
C ALA A 126 10.80 21.41 11.45
N ILE A 127 11.77 20.59 11.01
CA ILE A 127 13.10 20.55 11.64
C ILE A 127 13.84 21.90 11.48
N GLY A 128 13.73 22.53 10.31
CA GLY A 128 14.32 23.84 10.05
C GLY A 128 13.78 24.92 10.98
N TYR A 129 12.48 24.94 11.22
CA TYR A 129 11.82 25.87 12.15
C TYR A 129 12.19 25.54 13.61
N GLU A 130 12.12 24.28 14.01
CA GLU A 130 12.44 23.86 15.38
C GLU A 130 13.89 24.24 15.77
N ARG A 131 14.82 24.07 14.83
CA ARG A 131 16.25 24.39 15.06
C ARG A 131 16.61 25.86 14.84
N GLY A 132 15.65 26.69 14.45
CA GLY A 132 15.85 28.12 14.20
C GLY A 132 16.63 28.45 12.92
N PHE A 133 16.83 27.50 12.02
CA PHE A 133 17.42 27.75 10.71
C PHE A 133 16.47 28.48 9.77
N LEU A 134 15.17 28.29 9.96
CA LEU A 134 14.11 28.90 9.18
C LEU A 134 13.10 29.59 10.10
N THR A 135 12.47 30.62 9.58
CA THR A 135 11.21 31.19 10.07
C THR A 135 10.23 31.27 8.89
N PRO A 136 8.93 31.37 9.07
CA PRO A 136 7.99 31.50 7.96
C PRO A 136 8.35 32.61 6.96
N GLY A 137 8.94 33.71 7.44
CA GLY A 137 9.37 34.84 6.62
C GLY A 137 10.79 34.69 6.02
N THR A 138 11.55 33.64 6.37
CA THR A 138 12.89 33.43 5.81
C THR A 138 12.82 33.33 4.29
N LYS A 139 13.61 34.14 3.59
CA LYS A 139 13.64 34.16 2.13
C LYS A 139 14.53 33.05 1.61
N LEU A 140 13.97 32.25 0.70
CA LEU A 140 14.63 31.17 -0.04
C LEU A 140 14.72 31.56 -1.51
N LEU A 141 15.78 31.11 -2.16
CA LEU A 141 16.04 31.41 -3.56
C LEU A 141 15.56 30.25 -4.43
N ASP A 142 14.47 30.48 -5.17
CA ASP A 142 13.91 29.52 -6.13
C ASP A 142 14.36 29.92 -7.54
N VAL A 143 15.53 29.44 -7.92
CA VAL A 143 16.19 29.68 -9.23
C VAL A 143 16.76 28.39 -9.77
N PRO A 144 17.03 28.29 -11.10
CA PRO A 144 17.76 27.17 -11.65
C PRO A 144 19.11 27.02 -10.96
N ILE A 145 19.38 25.82 -10.44
CA ILE A 145 20.66 25.48 -9.82
C ILE A 145 21.15 24.15 -10.37
N GLU A 146 22.45 23.98 -10.44
CA GLU A 146 23.11 22.73 -10.77
C GLU A 146 23.94 22.25 -9.57
N ILE A 147 23.73 21.00 -9.16
CA ILE A 147 24.47 20.38 -8.06
C ILE A 147 25.06 19.06 -8.54
N GLY A 148 26.34 19.04 -8.89
CA GLY A 148 27.04 17.82 -9.29
C GLY A 148 26.44 17.12 -10.53
N GLY A 149 25.98 17.88 -11.50
CA GLY A 149 25.33 17.38 -12.73
C GLY A 149 23.84 17.08 -12.57
N TYR A 150 23.26 17.37 -11.41
CA TYR A 150 21.83 17.29 -11.17
C TYR A 150 21.18 18.68 -11.17
N GLU A 151 20.22 18.89 -12.07
CA GLU A 151 19.44 20.12 -12.22
C GLU A 151 18.02 19.87 -11.68
N PRO A 152 17.70 20.21 -10.44
CA PRO A 152 16.35 20.07 -9.90
C PRO A 152 15.39 21.04 -10.59
N GLU A 153 14.24 20.52 -11.00
CA GLU A 153 13.17 21.30 -11.61
C GLU A 153 11.94 21.36 -10.68
N ASN A 154 11.24 22.50 -10.68
CA ASN A 154 9.94 22.58 -10.07
C ASN A 154 8.90 21.85 -10.92
N PHE A 155 7.87 21.26 -10.28
CA PHE A 155 6.79 20.57 -10.99
C PHE A 155 6.14 21.44 -12.08
N THR A 156 6.04 22.76 -11.84
CA THR A 156 5.49 23.75 -12.77
C THR A 156 6.47 24.16 -13.87
N GLN A 157 7.73 23.73 -13.82
CA GLN A 157 8.83 24.19 -14.69
C GLN A 157 9.06 25.70 -14.64
N LYS A 158 8.63 26.35 -13.56
CA LYS A 158 8.79 27.79 -13.34
C LYS A 158 9.55 28.03 -12.06
N PHE A 159 10.39 29.05 -12.08
CA PHE A 159 11.11 29.56 -10.93
C PHE A 159 10.54 30.90 -10.51
N TYR A 160 10.36 31.08 -9.21
CA TYR A 160 9.67 32.26 -8.65
C TYR A 160 10.65 33.28 -8.04
N GLY A 161 11.95 33.00 -8.11
CA GLY A 161 12.97 33.90 -7.56
C GLY A 161 13.03 33.86 -6.02
N LEU A 162 12.90 35.00 -5.37
CA LEU A 162 12.98 35.09 -3.93
C LEU A 162 11.61 34.88 -3.29
N VAL A 163 11.38 33.71 -2.69
CA VAL A 163 10.13 33.33 -2.02
C VAL A 163 10.32 33.20 -0.52
N SER A 164 9.26 33.32 0.28
CA SER A 164 9.35 32.97 1.71
C SER A 164 9.35 31.46 1.90
N SER A 165 9.84 31.00 3.04
CA SER A 165 9.84 29.56 3.37
C SER A 165 8.42 29.01 3.46
N GLU A 166 7.44 29.81 3.89
CA GLU A 166 6.02 29.47 3.88
C GLU A 166 5.50 29.28 2.45
N GLU A 167 5.77 30.24 1.55
CA GLU A 167 5.40 30.13 0.13
C GLU A 167 6.05 28.92 -0.54
N ALA A 168 7.33 28.65 -0.25
CA ALA A 168 8.08 27.51 -0.81
C ALA A 168 7.58 26.15 -0.32
N LEU A 169 6.94 26.08 0.86
CA LEU A 169 6.34 24.86 1.37
C LEU A 169 4.97 24.58 0.73
N VAL A 170 4.22 25.62 0.39
CA VAL A 170 2.85 25.52 -0.14
C VAL A 170 2.83 25.30 -1.65
N ASN A 171 3.84 25.80 -2.38
CA ASN A 171 3.98 25.67 -3.83
C ASN A 171 4.85 24.46 -4.19
#